data_934fc949b18a4934ba9f52c8ce8a9049
#
_entry.id   934fc949b18a4934ba9f52c8ce8a9049
#
_cell.length_a   1.000
_cell.length_b   1.000
_cell.length_c   1.000
_cell.angle_alpha   90.00
_cell.angle_beta   90.00
_cell.angle_gamma   90.00
#
_symmetry.space_group_name_H-M   'P 1'
#
loop_
_entity.id
_entity.type
_entity.pdbx_description
1 polymer ?
#
loop_
_entity_poly.entity_id
_entity_poly.type
_entity_poly.pdbx_seq_one_letter_code
_entity_poly.pdbx_strand_id
1 'polypeptide(L)'
;YPNNPTGNLFAPAEVEAILRAAPGLVVVDESYHAFAGASFLSRVLEFPNLLVLRTVSKVGMAGLRLGYAIAAPAWIDELNKVRQPYNLNALTQAVVPLLLAEDELLAEQAARIRSERSRLHAALCNLPDVVAFPTQTNFVLARVPDAPRWFEHLRQQGILVKNLHGWHPSLEH
;
A
#
# COMPACT_ATOMS: atom_id res chain seq x y z
N TYR A 1 -1.47 -0.13 5.93
CA TYR A 1 -1.53 1.21 6.47
C TYR A 1 -0.72 2.12 5.58
N PRO A 2 -1.43 2.76 4.63
CA PRO A 2 -2.88 2.78 4.38
C PRO A 2 -3.43 1.48 3.77
N ASN A 3 -4.77 1.29 3.88
CA ASN A 3 -5.44 0.06 3.48
C ASN A 3 -5.67 -0.04 1.96
N ASN A 4 -5.72 -1.26 1.44
CA ASN A 4 -6.15 -1.59 0.08
C ASN A 4 -7.37 -2.53 0.16
N PRO A 5 -8.50 -2.23 -0.47
CA PRO A 5 -8.71 -1.26 -1.58
C PRO A 5 -9.23 0.12 -1.15
N THR A 6 -9.47 0.39 0.12
CA THR A 6 -10.18 1.59 0.58
C THR A 6 -9.32 2.86 0.57
N GLY A 7 -8.00 2.75 0.62
CA GLY A 7 -7.06 3.87 0.53
C GLY A 7 -6.90 4.70 1.80
N ASN A 8 -7.67 4.43 2.85
CA ASN A 8 -7.66 5.20 4.09
C ASN A 8 -6.54 4.80 5.05
N LEU A 9 -6.16 5.74 5.91
CA LEU A 9 -5.45 5.48 7.15
C LEU A 9 -6.47 5.31 8.29
N PHE A 10 -6.23 4.33 9.16
CA PHE A 10 -6.93 4.23 10.45
C PHE A 10 -6.34 5.24 11.44
N ALA A 11 -7.09 5.64 12.46
CA ALA A 11 -6.55 6.51 13.49
C ALA A 11 -5.37 5.80 14.21
N PRO A 12 -4.23 6.47 14.44
CA PRO A 12 -3.09 5.85 15.12
C PRO A 12 -3.45 5.23 16.47
N ALA A 13 -4.34 5.88 17.23
CA ALA A 13 -4.81 5.38 18.53
C ALA A 13 -5.55 4.04 18.43
N GLU A 14 -6.26 3.78 17.33
CA GLU A 14 -6.96 2.49 17.10
C GLU A 14 -5.94 1.38 16.84
N VAL A 15 -4.93 1.65 16.03
CA VAL A 15 -3.84 0.69 15.77
C VAL A 15 -3.05 0.41 17.07
N GLU A 16 -2.77 1.45 17.85
CA GLU A 16 -2.13 1.29 19.16
C GLU A 16 -2.97 0.48 20.15
N ALA A 17 -4.30 0.67 20.16
CA ALA A 17 -5.18 -0.13 21.00
C ALA A 17 -5.11 -1.62 20.61
N ILE A 18 -5.05 -1.93 19.33
CA ILE A 18 -4.84 -3.30 18.83
C ILE A 18 -3.48 -3.84 19.30
N LEU A 19 -2.40 -3.05 19.15
CA LEU A 19 -1.06 -3.44 19.58
C LEU A 19 -0.99 -3.75 21.06
N ARG A 20 -1.69 -2.98 21.91
CA ARG A 20 -1.75 -3.21 23.37
C ARG A 20 -2.62 -4.40 23.75
N ALA A 21 -3.69 -4.66 23.00
CA ALA A 21 -4.65 -5.73 23.33
C ALA A 21 -4.24 -7.09 22.74
N ALA A 22 -3.47 -7.12 21.68
CA ALA A 22 -3.12 -8.35 20.97
C ALA A 22 -2.16 -9.21 21.81
N PRO A 23 -2.47 -10.50 22.03
CA PRO A 23 -1.61 -11.41 22.79
C PRO A 23 -0.38 -11.88 22.00
N GLY A 24 -0.29 -11.56 20.71
CA GLY A 24 0.76 -12.00 19.80
C GLY A 24 1.16 -10.91 18.81
N LEU A 25 1.85 -11.31 17.74
CA LEU A 25 2.37 -10.43 16.73
C LEU A 25 1.25 -9.67 16.02
N VAL A 26 1.42 -8.36 15.87
CA VAL A 26 0.59 -7.49 15.04
C VAL A 26 1.40 -7.03 13.84
N VAL A 27 0.89 -7.31 12.66
CA VAL A 27 1.54 -6.93 11.40
C VAL A 27 0.85 -5.69 10.83
N VAL A 28 1.60 -4.60 10.71
CA VAL A 28 1.16 -3.39 10.03
C VAL A 28 1.76 -3.37 8.63
N ASP A 29 0.91 -3.60 7.63
CA ASP A 29 1.33 -3.57 6.22
C ASP A 29 1.41 -2.12 5.73
N GLU A 30 2.63 -1.62 5.56
CA GLU A 30 2.95 -0.30 5.04
C GLU A 30 3.38 -0.33 3.56
N SER A 31 2.84 -1.23 2.76
CA SER A 31 3.18 -1.33 1.33
C SER A 31 2.99 -0.02 0.55
N TYR A 32 2.13 0.87 1.03
CA TYR A 32 1.85 2.17 0.41
C TYR A 32 2.44 3.36 1.18
N HIS A 33 3.35 3.14 2.12
CA HIS A 33 3.91 4.18 3.00
C HIS A 33 4.49 5.39 2.25
N ALA A 34 5.09 5.18 1.07
CA ALA A 34 5.68 6.25 0.27
C ALA A 34 4.66 7.34 -0.17
N PHE A 35 3.37 7.02 -0.16
CA PHE A 35 2.29 7.93 -0.53
C PHE A 35 1.51 8.46 0.67
N ALA A 36 1.74 7.90 1.85
CA ALA A 36 1.10 8.29 3.11
C ALA A 36 1.96 9.28 3.89
N GLY A 37 1.31 10.10 4.71
CA GLY A 37 1.99 11.03 5.62
C GLY A 37 2.27 10.44 7.01
N ALA A 38 2.05 9.13 7.22
CA ALA A 38 2.16 8.48 8.52
C ALA A 38 2.77 7.07 8.41
N SER A 39 3.44 6.64 9.48
CA SER A 39 4.09 5.33 9.57
C SER A 39 4.18 4.88 11.03
N PHE A 40 4.13 3.58 11.26
CA PHE A 40 4.41 2.94 12.54
C PHE A 40 5.87 2.50 12.69
N LEU A 41 6.73 2.75 11.70
CA LEU A 41 8.13 2.32 11.73
C LEU A 41 8.88 2.83 12.97
N SER A 42 8.71 4.09 13.34
CA SER A 42 9.36 4.68 14.53
C SER A 42 8.88 4.07 15.85
N ARG A 43 7.74 3.37 15.84
CA ARG A 43 7.11 2.77 17.00
C ARG A 43 7.53 1.31 17.26
N VAL A 44 8.36 0.73 16.36
CA VAL A 44 8.80 -0.68 16.48
C VAL A 44 9.55 -0.94 17.79
N LEU A 45 10.27 0.07 18.32
CA LEU A 45 10.96 -0.05 19.60
C LEU A 45 10.04 0.12 20.82
N GLU A 46 8.85 0.71 20.64
CA GLU A 46 7.87 0.91 21.71
C GLU A 46 6.95 -0.29 21.90
N PHE A 47 6.66 -1.01 20.81
CA PHE A 47 5.76 -2.16 20.81
C PHE A 47 6.52 -3.42 20.41
N PRO A 48 6.92 -4.27 21.36
CA PRO A 48 7.72 -5.46 21.05
C PRO A 48 6.98 -6.49 20.19
N ASN A 49 5.66 -6.39 20.06
CA ASN A 49 4.82 -7.22 19.20
C ASN A 49 4.47 -6.57 17.85
N LEU A 50 5.07 -5.42 17.51
CA LEU A 50 4.85 -4.77 16.21
C LEU A 50 5.84 -5.28 15.16
N LEU A 51 5.28 -5.67 14.01
CA LEU A 51 6.04 -5.92 12.79
C LEU A 51 5.51 -5.01 11.68
N VAL A 52 6.37 -4.23 11.06
CA VAL A 52 6.05 -3.39 9.91
C VAL A 52 6.51 -4.09 8.63
N LEU A 53 5.58 -4.28 7.70
CA LEU A 53 5.90 -4.77 6.35
C LEU A 53 6.00 -3.61 5.36
N ARG A 54 7.02 -3.64 4.50
CA ARG A 54 7.20 -2.72 3.37
C ARG A 54 7.58 -3.44 2.09
N THR A 55 7.42 -2.75 0.97
CA THR A 55 7.80 -3.27 -0.34
C THR A 55 8.34 -2.17 -1.23
N VAL A 56 9.26 -2.51 -2.11
CA VAL A 56 9.71 -1.63 -3.19
C VAL A 56 8.79 -1.68 -4.41
N SER A 57 7.84 -2.60 -4.44
CA SER A 57 6.95 -2.83 -5.58
C SER A 57 6.06 -1.63 -5.92
N LYS A 58 5.71 -0.80 -4.93
CA LYS A 58 4.78 0.32 -5.12
C LYS A 58 5.47 1.63 -5.50
N VAL A 59 6.80 1.65 -5.45
CA VAL A 59 7.62 2.82 -5.82
C VAL A 59 8.39 2.60 -7.13
N GLY A 60 7.76 1.90 -8.07
CA GLY A 60 8.31 1.68 -9.42
C GLY A 60 9.14 0.42 -9.59
N MET A 61 9.39 -0.34 -8.54
CA MET A 61 10.29 -1.51 -8.57
C MET A 61 9.55 -2.85 -8.43
N ALA A 62 8.34 -2.96 -8.97
CA ALA A 62 7.51 -4.18 -8.84
C ALA A 62 8.17 -5.44 -9.41
N GLY A 63 8.95 -5.31 -10.48
CA GLY A 63 9.67 -6.40 -11.12
C GLY A 63 10.77 -7.02 -10.25
N LEU A 64 11.29 -6.31 -9.26
CA LEU A 64 12.34 -6.81 -8.36
C LEU A 64 11.83 -7.78 -7.29
N ARG A 65 10.52 -7.89 -7.11
CA ARG A 65 9.87 -8.85 -6.19
C ARG A 65 10.41 -8.80 -4.75
N LEU A 66 10.70 -7.60 -4.23
CA LEU A 66 11.24 -7.40 -2.89
C LEU A 66 10.20 -6.78 -1.95
N GLY A 67 9.99 -7.43 -0.83
CA GLY A 67 9.41 -6.89 0.39
C GLY A 67 10.34 -7.12 1.57
N TYR A 68 10.16 -6.39 2.64
CA TYR A 68 10.96 -6.51 3.85
C TYR A 68 10.12 -6.25 5.10
N ALA A 69 10.53 -6.88 6.19
CA ALA A 69 9.91 -6.76 7.50
C ALA A 69 10.86 -6.07 8.48
N ILE A 70 10.31 -5.23 9.33
CA ILE A 70 11.04 -4.54 10.40
C ILE A 70 10.29 -4.85 11.70
N ALA A 71 10.98 -5.46 12.67
CA ALA A 71 10.42 -5.83 13.96
C ALA A 71 11.55 -5.95 15.00
N ALA A 72 11.19 -6.24 16.26
CA ALA A 72 12.16 -6.63 17.28
C ALA A 72 12.97 -7.87 16.83
N PRO A 73 14.29 -7.96 17.15
CA PRO A 73 15.17 -9.03 16.68
C PRO A 73 14.60 -10.43 16.91
N ALA A 74 13.97 -10.68 18.06
CA ALA A 74 13.38 -11.98 18.38
C ALA A 74 12.36 -12.45 17.33
N TRP A 75 11.53 -11.55 16.77
CA TRP A 75 10.59 -11.89 15.71
C TRP A 75 11.29 -12.15 14.38
N ILE A 76 12.32 -11.37 14.07
CA ILE A 76 13.11 -11.57 12.84
C ILE A 76 13.83 -12.92 12.87
N ASP A 77 14.35 -13.33 14.03
CA ASP A 77 15.00 -14.63 14.20
C ASP A 77 14.00 -15.79 13.96
N GLU A 78 12.77 -15.69 14.50
CA GLU A 78 11.74 -16.70 14.25
C GLU A 78 11.32 -16.75 12.76
N LEU A 79 11.14 -15.59 12.13
CA LEU A 79 10.83 -15.52 10.70
C LEU A 79 11.94 -16.11 9.83
N ASN A 80 13.21 -15.93 10.20
CA ASN A 80 14.33 -16.52 9.48
C ASN A 80 14.37 -18.05 9.52
N LYS A 81 13.80 -18.68 10.55
CA LYS A 81 13.72 -20.15 10.64
C LYS A 81 12.77 -20.74 9.60
N VAL A 82 11.73 -20.01 9.19
CA VAL A 82 10.70 -20.46 8.25
C VAL A 82 10.83 -19.85 6.86
N ARG A 83 11.70 -18.87 6.70
CA ARG A 83 11.95 -18.23 5.41
C ARG A 83 12.58 -19.24 4.44
N GLN A 84 12.02 -19.32 3.21
CA GLN A 84 12.58 -20.20 2.19
C GLN A 84 14.02 -19.79 1.84
N PRO A 85 14.94 -20.76 1.73
CA PRO A 85 16.27 -20.51 1.17
C PRO A 85 16.15 -19.90 -0.24
N TYR A 86 17.05 -18.98 -0.57
CA TYR A 86 17.11 -18.35 -1.90
C TYR A 86 15.81 -17.62 -2.33
N ASN A 87 15.01 -17.16 -1.37
CA ASN A 87 13.76 -16.41 -1.64
C ASN A 87 13.97 -15.09 -2.39
N LEU A 88 15.19 -14.57 -2.46
CA LEU A 88 15.59 -13.42 -3.26
C LEU A 88 16.61 -13.84 -4.31
N ASN A 89 16.34 -13.51 -5.58
CA ASN A 89 17.29 -13.77 -6.66
C ASN A 89 18.49 -12.81 -6.60
N ALA A 90 19.63 -13.24 -7.18
CA ALA A 90 20.89 -12.50 -7.12
C ALA A 90 20.80 -11.11 -7.79
N LEU A 91 20.04 -10.97 -8.88
CA LEU A 91 19.87 -9.68 -9.55
C LEU A 91 19.13 -8.67 -8.66
N THR A 92 18.07 -9.09 -7.97
CA THR A 92 17.38 -8.25 -6.99
C THR A 92 18.32 -7.79 -5.89
N GLN A 93 19.14 -8.71 -5.34
CA GLN A 93 20.10 -8.37 -4.30
C GLN A 93 21.18 -7.38 -4.77
N ALA A 94 21.61 -7.47 -6.02
CA ALA A 94 22.60 -6.54 -6.59
C ALA A 94 22.02 -5.18 -6.95
N VAL A 95 20.80 -5.13 -7.48
CA VAL A 95 20.21 -3.91 -8.04
C VAL A 95 19.50 -3.04 -7.00
N VAL A 96 18.83 -3.65 -6.01
CA VAL A 96 18.05 -2.89 -5.02
C VAL A 96 18.87 -1.87 -4.24
N PRO A 97 20.08 -2.18 -3.72
CA PRO A 97 20.88 -1.18 -3.02
C PRO A 97 21.22 0.04 -3.88
N LEU A 98 21.48 -0.15 -5.17
CA LEU A 98 21.76 0.93 -6.11
C LEU A 98 20.55 1.82 -6.32
N LEU A 99 19.37 1.25 -6.48
CA LEU A 99 18.13 2.00 -6.68
C LEU A 99 17.67 2.71 -5.40
N LEU A 100 17.88 2.12 -4.24
CA LEU A 100 17.53 2.75 -2.96
C LEU A 100 18.50 3.87 -2.56
N ALA A 101 19.68 3.95 -3.19
CA ALA A 101 20.59 5.08 -3.02
C ALA A 101 20.09 6.36 -3.74
N GLU A 102 19.13 6.22 -4.68
CA GLU A 102 18.50 7.32 -5.42
C GLU A 102 17.24 7.82 -4.66
N ASP A 103 17.36 8.10 -3.37
CA ASP A 103 16.26 8.43 -2.47
C ASP A 103 15.53 9.73 -2.88
N GLU A 104 16.26 10.75 -3.36
CA GLU A 104 15.69 11.99 -3.89
C GLU A 104 14.79 11.74 -5.10
N LEU A 105 15.23 10.91 -6.05
CA LEU A 105 14.46 10.53 -7.24
C LEU A 105 13.18 9.78 -6.84
N LEU A 106 13.28 8.85 -5.91
CA LEU A 106 12.12 8.07 -5.41
C LEU A 106 11.13 8.98 -4.68
N ALA A 107 11.62 9.94 -3.90
CA ALA A 107 10.79 10.93 -3.20
C ALA A 107 10.07 11.87 -4.18
N GLU A 108 10.75 12.33 -5.25
CA GLU A 108 10.16 13.14 -6.31
C GLU A 108 9.05 12.38 -7.04
N GLN A 109 9.32 11.15 -7.45
CA GLN A 109 8.31 10.29 -8.11
C GLN A 109 7.09 10.06 -7.22
N ALA A 110 7.29 9.79 -5.94
CA ALA A 110 6.20 9.64 -4.98
C ALA A 110 5.40 10.94 -4.82
N ALA A 111 6.06 12.10 -4.78
CA ALA A 111 5.42 13.41 -4.71
C ALA A 111 4.57 13.69 -5.96
N ARG A 112 5.08 13.37 -7.14
CA ARG A 112 4.33 13.48 -8.40
C ARG A 112 3.09 12.60 -8.41
N ILE A 113 3.20 11.36 -7.97
CA ILE A 113 2.05 10.44 -7.85
C ILE A 113 1.01 10.98 -6.87
N ARG A 114 1.42 11.54 -5.71
CA ARG A 114 0.50 12.17 -4.76
C ARG A 114 -0.25 13.36 -5.38
N SER A 115 0.44 14.19 -6.16
CA SER A 115 -0.16 15.33 -6.87
C SER A 115 -1.19 14.85 -7.89
N GLU A 116 -0.83 13.89 -8.75
CA GLU A 116 -1.74 13.33 -9.75
C GLU A 116 -2.93 12.59 -9.14
N ARG A 117 -2.72 11.88 -8.04
CA ARG A 117 -3.81 11.29 -7.24
C ARG A 117 -4.82 12.35 -6.79
N SER A 118 -4.33 13.47 -6.26
CA SER A 118 -5.19 14.55 -5.78
C SER A 118 -5.97 15.19 -6.94
N ARG A 119 -5.33 15.39 -8.08
CA ARG A 119 -5.96 15.88 -9.30
C ARG A 119 -7.04 14.92 -9.81
N LEU A 120 -6.74 13.62 -9.86
CA LEU A 120 -7.70 12.59 -10.27
C LEU A 120 -8.89 12.52 -9.32
N HIS A 121 -8.63 12.51 -7.99
CA HIS A 121 -9.69 12.51 -6.98
C HIS A 121 -10.63 13.69 -7.15
N ALA A 122 -10.10 14.91 -7.30
CA ALA A 122 -10.91 16.12 -7.52
C ALA A 122 -11.73 16.05 -8.82
N ALA A 123 -11.14 15.51 -9.91
CA ALA A 123 -11.84 15.32 -11.17
C ALA A 123 -13.00 14.32 -11.04
N LEU A 124 -12.79 13.20 -10.33
CA LEU A 124 -13.84 12.21 -10.07
C LEU A 124 -14.97 12.76 -9.20
N CYS A 125 -14.68 13.58 -8.19
CA CYS A 125 -15.68 14.22 -7.35
C CYS A 125 -16.59 15.19 -8.11
N ASN A 126 -16.15 15.70 -9.27
CA ASN A 126 -16.95 16.61 -10.12
C ASN A 126 -17.86 15.87 -11.11
N LEU A 127 -17.77 14.54 -11.20
CA LEU A 127 -18.64 13.77 -12.09
C LEU A 127 -19.97 13.47 -11.39
N PRO A 128 -21.11 13.58 -12.11
CA PRO A 128 -22.41 13.24 -11.55
C PRO A 128 -22.46 11.75 -11.16
N ASP A 129 -23.11 11.47 -10.06
CA ASP A 129 -23.35 10.12 -9.55
C ASP A 129 -22.08 9.30 -9.25
N VAL A 130 -20.91 9.92 -9.18
CA VAL A 130 -19.64 9.30 -8.79
C VAL A 130 -19.26 9.71 -7.38
N VAL A 131 -18.92 8.73 -6.55
CA VAL A 131 -18.38 8.96 -5.20
C VAL A 131 -16.93 8.49 -5.17
N ALA A 132 -15.98 9.43 -5.19
CA ALA A 132 -14.57 9.15 -5.00
C ALA A 132 -14.21 9.18 -3.51
N PHE A 133 -13.62 8.11 -2.99
CA PHE A 133 -13.23 8.03 -1.58
C PHE A 133 -11.87 8.69 -1.34
N PRO A 134 -11.69 9.40 -0.21
CA PRO A 134 -10.39 9.94 0.19
C PRO A 134 -9.33 8.82 0.28
N THR A 135 -8.11 9.11 -0.17
CA THR A 135 -7.06 8.10 -0.22
C THR A 135 -5.69 8.64 0.16
N GLN A 136 -4.88 7.81 0.80
CA GLN A 136 -3.48 8.04 1.14
C GLN A 136 -2.53 7.07 0.40
N THR A 137 -3.03 6.42 -0.66
CA THR A 137 -2.28 5.45 -1.49
C THR A 137 -1.91 6.06 -2.85
N ASN A 138 -1.50 5.24 -3.80
CA ASN A 138 -1.28 5.60 -5.20
C ASN A 138 -2.48 5.25 -6.12
N PHE A 139 -3.65 5.02 -5.55
CA PHE A 139 -4.90 4.74 -6.26
C PHE A 139 -6.06 5.52 -5.63
N VAL A 140 -7.17 5.61 -6.36
CA VAL A 140 -8.44 6.15 -5.89
C VAL A 140 -9.51 5.07 -6.02
N LEU A 141 -10.22 4.78 -4.93
CA LEU A 141 -11.43 3.98 -4.98
C LEU A 141 -12.60 4.92 -5.33
N ALA A 142 -13.38 4.54 -6.33
CA ALA A 142 -14.57 5.28 -6.71
C ALA A 142 -15.77 4.33 -6.84
N ARG A 143 -16.94 4.76 -6.34
CA ARG A 143 -18.23 4.13 -6.62
C ARG A 143 -18.84 4.84 -7.82
N VAL A 144 -19.31 4.07 -8.80
CA VAL A 144 -19.92 4.58 -10.03
C VAL A 144 -21.24 3.86 -10.26
N PRO A 145 -22.22 4.45 -10.99
CA PRO A 145 -23.57 3.86 -11.14
C PRO A 145 -23.60 2.47 -11.76
N ASP A 146 -22.70 2.16 -12.67
CA ASP A 146 -22.61 0.89 -13.40
C ASP A 146 -21.13 0.54 -13.61
N ALA A 147 -20.51 -0.04 -12.60
CA ALA A 147 -19.09 -0.37 -12.63
C ALA A 147 -18.69 -1.33 -13.78
N PRO A 148 -19.48 -2.37 -14.15
CA PRO A 148 -19.18 -3.18 -15.31
C PRO A 148 -19.14 -2.39 -16.62
N ARG A 149 -20.09 -1.48 -16.85
CA ARG A 149 -20.15 -0.63 -18.04
C ARG A 149 -18.98 0.36 -18.08
N TRP A 150 -18.66 0.99 -16.95
CA TRP A 150 -17.52 1.88 -16.83
C TRP A 150 -16.20 1.16 -17.12
N PHE A 151 -16.03 -0.04 -16.55
CA PHE A 151 -14.86 -0.88 -16.77
C PHE A 151 -14.68 -1.20 -18.26
N GLU A 152 -15.76 -1.65 -18.92
CA GLU A 152 -15.72 -2.02 -20.34
C GLU A 152 -15.44 -0.82 -21.23
N HIS A 153 -16.07 0.34 -20.95
CA HIS A 153 -15.81 1.57 -21.71
C HIS A 153 -14.34 2.04 -21.58
N LEU A 154 -13.78 2.06 -20.36
CA LEU A 154 -12.39 2.42 -20.13
C LEU A 154 -11.44 1.42 -20.82
N ARG A 155 -11.74 0.14 -20.75
CA ARG A 155 -10.95 -0.90 -21.41
C ARG A 155 -10.91 -0.70 -22.93
N GLN A 156 -12.02 -0.33 -23.56
CA GLN A 156 -12.09 -0.02 -24.98
C GLN A 156 -11.25 1.22 -25.36
N GLN A 157 -11.06 2.15 -24.43
CA GLN A 157 -10.17 3.32 -24.58
C GLN A 157 -8.69 3.01 -24.21
N GLY A 158 -8.34 1.75 -23.96
CA GLY A 158 -7.00 1.33 -23.58
C GLY A 158 -6.65 1.62 -22.12
N ILE A 159 -7.63 1.95 -21.26
CA ILE A 159 -7.45 2.23 -19.83
C ILE A 159 -7.92 1.02 -19.02
N LEU A 160 -6.98 0.31 -18.42
CA LEU A 160 -7.29 -0.83 -17.56
C LEU A 160 -7.37 -0.39 -16.10
N VAL A 161 -8.54 -0.51 -15.51
CA VAL A 161 -8.79 -0.27 -14.07
C VAL A 161 -9.16 -1.58 -13.37
N LYS A 162 -9.07 -1.62 -12.05
CA LYS A 162 -9.54 -2.77 -11.28
C LYS A 162 -11.04 -2.64 -11.03
N ASN A 163 -11.83 -3.56 -11.56
CA ASN A 163 -13.24 -3.69 -11.24
C ASN A 163 -13.40 -4.55 -9.97
N LEU A 164 -14.05 -4.01 -8.95
CA LEU A 164 -14.33 -4.68 -7.68
C LEU A 164 -15.80 -5.11 -7.56
N HIS A 165 -16.63 -4.78 -8.56
CA HIS A 165 -18.05 -5.18 -8.58
C HIS A 165 -18.20 -6.71 -8.46
N GLY A 166 -19.08 -7.15 -7.59
CA GLY A 166 -19.35 -8.58 -7.36
C GLY A 166 -18.31 -9.33 -6.50
N TRP A 167 -17.24 -8.67 -6.04
CA TRP A 167 -16.27 -9.31 -5.13
C TRP A 167 -16.81 -9.47 -3.70
N HIS A 168 -17.72 -8.61 -3.30
CA HIS A 168 -18.39 -8.63 -2.01
C HIS A 168 -19.72 -7.87 -2.14
N PRO A 169 -20.81 -8.24 -1.42
CA PRO A 169 -22.10 -7.54 -1.51
C PRO A 169 -22.01 -6.01 -1.31
N SER A 170 -21.13 -5.53 -0.44
CA SER A 170 -20.93 -4.08 -0.24
C SER A 170 -20.17 -3.37 -1.38
N LEU A 171 -19.75 -4.09 -2.42
CA LEU A 171 -19.06 -3.58 -3.61
C LEU A 171 -19.90 -3.73 -4.89
N GLU A 172 -21.21 -3.96 -4.77
CA GLU A 172 -22.12 -4.14 -5.92
C GLU A 172 -22.63 -2.83 -6.54
N HIS A 173 -22.06 -1.70 -6.15
CA HIS A 173 -22.48 -0.37 -6.62
C HIS A 173 -21.39 0.34 -7.38
#